data_f94ac78e3d6092f16c8f2cf9ebf4a7a3
#
_entry.id   f94ac78e3d6092f16c8f2cf9ebf4a7a3
#
_cell.length_a   1.000
_cell.length_b   1.000
_cell.length_c   1.000
_cell.angle_alpha   90.00
_cell.angle_beta   90.00
_cell.angle_gamma   90.00
#
_symmetry.space_group_name_H-M   'P 1'
#
loop_
_entity.id
_entity.type
_entity.pdbx_description
1 polymer ?
#
loop_
_entity_poly.entity_id
_entity_poly.type
_entity_poly.pdbx_seq_one_letter_code
_entity_poly.pdbx_strand_id
1 'polypeptide(L)'
;MRFLLLSVCALILSAASCKEDNAEPEIPVIERRFTLPEIDLSNWKVTLPVPRSDGKPLEVEPPEILDYATDDTLLPFMYNDSTDGSLVFYAYPESSTTNSSYSRTELREQMEPGSNNANWTFGQGGNMKGTLSVPEISSDSDGDRHRTIIMQIHGRLTNEQRDLIQEDDNNAPPILKIYWQDGRIRVKTKVLKDLNASDTEILRTSAWEDDEGRYFSEVVGTEQFTLEVIVSAGRLEVKMNDSESFVYDGIHMEKWGVFENYFKAGNYLQTSDANAFARVKYYDLDISHD
;
A
#
# COMPACT_ATOMS: atom_id res chain seq x y z
N MET A 1 -111.15 -5.97 -3.57
CA MET A 1 -110.20 -6.89 -2.99
C MET A 1 -108.88 -6.70 -3.76
N ARG A 2 -107.97 -5.92 -3.25
CA ARG A 2 -106.65 -5.69 -3.91
C ARG A 2 -105.60 -6.09 -2.90
N PHE A 3 -104.79 -7.12 -3.31
CA PHE A 3 -103.61 -7.56 -2.57
C PHE A 3 -102.43 -6.63 -2.81
N LEU A 4 -101.83 -6.14 -1.74
CA LEU A 4 -100.59 -5.37 -1.78
C LEU A 4 -99.41 -6.34 -1.56
N LEU A 5 -98.53 -6.46 -2.53
CA LEU A 5 -97.28 -7.16 -2.37
C LEU A 5 -96.25 -6.16 -1.81
N LEU A 6 -95.68 -6.44 -0.65
CA LEU A 6 -94.50 -5.76 -0.13
C LEU A 6 -93.26 -6.44 -0.71
N SER A 7 -92.45 -5.68 -1.40
CA SER A 7 -91.16 -6.10 -1.84
C SER A 7 -90.08 -5.65 -0.84
N VAL A 8 -89.44 -6.59 -0.23
CA VAL A 8 -88.30 -6.33 0.72
C VAL A 8 -87.00 -6.31 -0.09
N CYS A 9 -86.41 -5.10 -0.21
CA CYS A 9 -85.05 -4.96 -0.75
C CYS A 9 -84.03 -5.25 0.37
N ALA A 10 -83.30 -6.30 0.23
CA ALA A 10 -82.10 -6.61 1.04
C ALA A 10 -80.88 -5.85 0.47
N LEU A 11 -80.38 -4.86 1.20
CA LEU A 11 -79.10 -4.21 0.90
C LEU A 11 -77.98 -5.13 1.34
N ILE A 12 -77.20 -5.60 0.41
CA ILE A 12 -75.93 -6.30 0.67
C ILE A 12 -74.83 -5.22 0.74
N LEU A 13 -74.34 -4.94 1.98
CA LEU A 13 -73.12 -4.15 2.17
C LEU A 13 -71.88 -5.01 1.84
N SER A 14 -71.25 -4.73 0.70
CA SER A 14 -69.94 -5.28 0.39
C SER A 14 -68.85 -4.49 1.15
N ALA A 15 -68.29 -5.04 2.19
CA ALA A 15 -67.09 -4.50 2.82
C ALA A 15 -65.87 -4.71 1.90
N ALA A 16 -65.41 -3.65 1.26
CA ALA A 16 -64.15 -3.63 0.59
C ALA A 16 -63.03 -3.57 1.63
N SER A 17 -62.33 -4.68 1.84
CA SER A 17 -61.10 -4.72 2.64
C SER A 17 -59.98 -4.14 1.80
N CYS A 18 -59.57 -2.91 2.07
CA CYS A 18 -58.28 -2.39 1.59
C CYS A 18 -57.17 -3.14 2.31
N LYS A 19 -56.50 -4.04 1.61
CA LYS A 19 -55.16 -4.48 1.99
C LYS A 19 -54.22 -3.31 1.70
N GLU A 20 -53.67 -2.69 2.74
CA GLU A 20 -52.48 -1.87 2.63
C GLU A 20 -51.32 -2.81 2.30
N ASP A 21 -50.87 -2.81 1.05
CA ASP A 21 -49.58 -3.37 0.65
C ASP A 21 -48.49 -2.48 1.25
N ASN A 22 -48.04 -2.85 2.47
CA ASN A 22 -46.78 -2.37 3.01
C ASN A 22 -45.64 -3.04 2.20
N ALA A 23 -45.44 -2.61 0.97
CA ALA A 23 -44.18 -2.87 0.27
C ALA A 23 -43.11 -2.02 0.99
N GLU A 24 -42.24 -2.67 1.76
CA GLU A 24 -40.96 -2.04 2.17
C GLU A 24 -40.31 -1.46 0.91
N PRO A 25 -39.80 -0.19 0.99
CA PRO A 25 -39.10 0.40 -0.14
C PRO A 25 -37.90 -0.51 -0.48
N GLU A 26 -37.93 -1.11 -1.66
CA GLU A 26 -36.78 -1.83 -2.21
C GLU A 26 -35.62 -0.81 -2.26
N ILE A 27 -34.61 -1.00 -1.39
CA ILE A 27 -33.36 -0.26 -1.47
C ILE A 27 -32.74 -0.62 -2.81
N PRO A 28 -32.54 0.35 -3.72
CA PRO A 28 -31.95 0.05 -5.02
C PRO A 28 -30.60 -0.64 -4.80
N VAL A 29 -30.46 -1.86 -5.26
CA VAL A 29 -29.18 -2.54 -5.32
C VAL A 29 -28.32 -1.74 -6.31
N ILE A 30 -27.40 -0.95 -5.78
CA ILE A 30 -26.38 -0.27 -6.61
C ILE A 30 -25.51 -1.38 -7.18
N GLU A 31 -25.76 -1.77 -8.43
CA GLU A 31 -24.87 -2.67 -9.14
C GLU A 31 -23.47 -2.04 -9.14
N ARG A 32 -22.51 -2.72 -8.51
CA ARG A 32 -21.11 -2.33 -8.59
C ARG A 32 -20.70 -2.39 -10.07
N ARG A 33 -20.27 -1.27 -10.60
CA ARG A 33 -19.87 -1.14 -12.02
C ARG A 33 -18.39 -1.48 -12.23
N PHE A 34 -17.70 -1.98 -11.21
CA PHE A 34 -16.28 -2.31 -11.26
C PHE A 34 -16.02 -3.66 -10.54
N THR A 35 -14.93 -4.31 -10.93
CA THR A 35 -14.39 -5.48 -10.24
C THR A 35 -13.36 -5.02 -9.21
N LEU A 36 -13.40 -5.57 -7.99
CA LEU A 36 -12.35 -5.30 -7.00
C LEU A 36 -11.03 -5.89 -7.49
N PRO A 37 -9.89 -5.25 -7.20
CA PRO A 37 -8.58 -5.79 -7.54
C PRO A 37 -8.33 -7.09 -6.78
N GLU A 38 -7.71 -8.06 -7.44
CA GLU A 38 -7.29 -9.34 -6.85
C GLU A 38 -5.89 -9.17 -6.21
N ILE A 39 -5.80 -8.38 -5.13
CA ILE A 39 -4.57 -8.19 -4.38
C ILE A 39 -4.56 -9.19 -3.23
N ASP A 40 -3.64 -10.16 -3.27
CA ASP A 40 -3.43 -11.12 -2.20
C ASP A 40 -2.63 -10.50 -1.05
N LEU A 41 -3.31 -10.30 0.09
CA LEU A 41 -2.70 -9.73 1.29
C LEU A 41 -2.19 -10.78 2.28
N SER A 42 -2.28 -12.07 1.97
CA SER A 42 -1.91 -13.16 2.89
C SER A 42 -0.43 -13.15 3.30
N ASN A 43 0.42 -12.57 2.47
CA ASN A 43 1.86 -12.40 2.71
C ASN A 43 2.28 -10.95 3.02
N TRP A 44 1.34 -10.14 3.52
CA TRP A 44 1.61 -8.74 3.84
C TRP A 44 1.15 -8.38 5.25
N LYS A 45 1.91 -7.56 5.93
CA LYS A 45 1.41 -6.76 7.05
C LYS A 45 1.32 -5.30 6.65
N VAL A 46 0.45 -4.52 7.28
CA VAL A 46 0.35 -3.08 7.08
C VAL A 46 0.81 -2.33 8.32
N THR A 47 1.56 -1.26 8.12
CA THR A 47 1.89 -0.26 9.14
C THR A 47 0.96 0.93 8.94
N LEU A 48 0.23 1.34 9.97
CA LEU A 48 -0.74 2.43 9.97
C LEU A 48 -0.15 3.74 10.53
N PRO A 49 -0.70 4.91 10.19
CA PRO A 49 -0.19 6.19 10.68
C PRO A 49 -0.51 6.47 12.16
N VAL A 50 -1.31 5.64 12.80
CA VAL A 50 -1.74 5.81 14.19
C VAL A 50 -0.85 5.06 15.18
N PRO A 51 -0.60 5.61 16.39
CA PRO A 51 0.24 4.95 17.38
C PRO A 51 -0.51 3.88 18.18
N ARG A 52 0.20 2.85 18.58
CA ARG A 52 -0.19 1.94 19.65
C ARG A 52 0.02 2.60 21.01
N SER A 53 -0.38 1.91 22.08
CA SER A 53 -0.18 2.37 23.47
C SER A 53 1.29 2.59 23.86
N ASP A 54 2.24 1.94 23.18
CA ASP A 54 3.68 2.10 23.38
C ASP A 54 4.30 3.23 22.51
N GLY A 55 3.46 3.98 21.78
CA GLY A 55 3.86 5.09 20.91
C GLY A 55 4.40 4.66 19.53
N LYS A 56 4.56 3.36 19.28
CA LYS A 56 4.96 2.86 17.96
C LYS A 56 3.77 2.83 17.01
N PRO A 57 3.96 2.93 15.71
CA PRO A 57 2.90 2.75 14.73
C PRO A 57 2.17 1.42 14.92
N LEU A 58 0.86 1.43 14.72
CA LEU A 58 0.06 0.22 14.70
C LEU A 58 0.42 -0.61 13.47
N GLU A 59 0.68 -1.90 13.68
CA GLU A 59 0.88 -2.87 12.63
C GLU A 59 -0.22 -3.92 12.69
N VAL A 60 -0.77 -4.30 11.53
CA VAL A 60 -1.78 -5.36 11.41
C VAL A 60 -1.24 -6.41 10.45
N GLU A 61 -1.24 -7.66 10.91
CA GLU A 61 -0.67 -8.83 10.23
C GLU A 61 -1.78 -9.78 9.78
N PRO A 62 -1.49 -10.80 8.94
CA PRO A 62 -2.41 -11.89 8.69
C PRO A 62 -2.69 -12.71 9.99
N PRO A 63 -3.95 -13.18 10.22
CA PRO A 63 -5.06 -13.09 9.26
C PRO A 63 -5.85 -11.78 9.31
N GLU A 64 -5.66 -10.91 10.28
CA GLU A 64 -6.51 -9.74 10.55
C GLU A 64 -6.52 -8.74 9.37
N ILE A 65 -5.38 -8.56 8.67
CA ILE A 65 -5.31 -7.68 7.50
C ILE A 65 -6.25 -8.12 6.36
N LEU A 66 -6.61 -9.40 6.29
CA LEU A 66 -7.50 -9.93 5.24
C LEU A 66 -8.92 -9.40 5.36
N ASP A 67 -9.31 -8.98 6.55
CA ASP A 67 -10.63 -8.43 6.85
C ASP A 67 -10.67 -6.89 6.70
N TYR A 68 -9.68 -6.27 6.03
CA TYR A 68 -9.53 -4.81 5.94
C TYR A 68 -10.78 -4.06 5.50
N ALA A 69 -11.61 -4.68 4.68
CA ALA A 69 -12.85 -4.08 4.15
C ALA A 69 -13.97 -3.96 5.19
N THR A 70 -13.84 -4.61 6.36
CA THR A 70 -14.83 -4.64 7.44
C THR A 70 -14.24 -4.35 8.82
N ASP A 71 -12.93 -4.27 8.96
CA ASP A 71 -12.25 -3.98 10.21
C ASP A 71 -12.22 -2.47 10.47
N ASP A 72 -12.84 -2.03 11.57
CA ASP A 72 -12.95 -0.61 11.95
C ASP A 72 -11.58 0.06 12.18
N THR A 73 -10.54 -0.69 12.46
CA THR A 73 -9.17 -0.19 12.65
C THR A 73 -8.49 0.11 11.31
N LEU A 74 -8.76 -0.71 10.29
CA LEU A 74 -8.16 -0.61 8.97
C LEU A 74 -8.92 0.32 8.02
N LEU A 75 -10.26 0.30 8.06
CA LEU A 75 -11.14 1.08 7.18
C LEU A 75 -10.80 2.59 7.05
N PRO A 76 -10.33 3.31 8.09
CA PRO A 76 -9.95 4.71 7.93
C PRO A 76 -8.73 4.92 7.02
N PHE A 77 -7.89 3.89 6.84
CA PHE A 77 -6.59 3.99 6.19
C PHE A 77 -6.45 3.09 4.97
N MET A 78 -7.23 2.00 4.91
CA MET A 78 -7.12 0.96 3.90
C MET A 78 -8.52 0.48 3.52
N TYR A 79 -8.99 0.83 2.32
CA TYR A 79 -10.36 0.57 1.88
C TYR A 79 -10.47 0.52 0.36
N ASN A 80 -11.55 -0.07 -0.16
CA ASN A 80 -11.83 0.00 -1.59
C ASN A 80 -12.56 1.31 -1.95
N ASP A 81 -12.06 2.01 -2.96
CA ASP A 81 -12.72 3.20 -3.50
C ASP A 81 -14.07 2.82 -4.11
N SER A 82 -15.12 3.57 -3.75
CA SER A 82 -16.49 3.28 -4.18
C SER A 82 -16.74 3.60 -5.67
N THR A 83 -15.83 4.29 -6.33
CA THR A 83 -15.97 4.71 -7.73
C THR A 83 -15.31 3.76 -8.72
N ASP A 84 -14.16 3.18 -8.36
CA ASP A 84 -13.37 2.33 -9.25
C ASP A 84 -12.91 0.99 -8.63
N GLY A 85 -13.16 0.80 -7.33
CA GLY A 85 -12.85 -0.43 -6.61
C GLY A 85 -11.40 -0.58 -6.16
N SER A 86 -10.51 0.33 -6.57
CA SER A 86 -9.09 0.27 -6.20
C SER A 86 -8.87 0.20 -4.69
N LEU A 87 -7.80 -0.47 -4.26
CA LEU A 87 -7.38 -0.47 -2.86
C LEU A 87 -6.66 0.83 -2.54
N VAL A 88 -7.23 1.63 -1.65
CA VAL A 88 -6.69 2.92 -1.22
C VAL A 88 -5.85 2.75 0.02
N PHE A 89 -4.67 3.38 0.04
CA PHE A 89 -3.82 3.61 1.19
C PHE A 89 -3.82 5.09 1.54
N TYR A 90 -4.46 5.47 2.63
CA TYR A 90 -4.54 6.85 3.14
C TYR A 90 -3.55 7.06 4.28
N ALA A 91 -2.70 8.08 4.19
CA ALA A 91 -1.74 8.43 5.23
C ALA A 91 -1.76 9.93 5.53
N TYR A 92 -1.51 10.26 6.80
CA TYR A 92 -1.32 11.62 7.31
C TYR A 92 -0.28 11.59 8.44
N PRO A 93 0.37 12.73 8.78
CA PRO A 93 1.39 12.78 9.83
C PRO A 93 0.79 12.60 11.22
N GLU A 94 1.11 11.50 11.90
CA GLU A 94 0.77 11.29 13.31
C GLU A 94 1.83 10.44 14.02
N SER A 95 2.13 9.24 13.52
CA SER A 95 3.08 8.33 14.17
C SER A 95 4.27 8.02 13.27
N SER A 96 5.42 7.80 13.88
CA SER A 96 6.66 7.42 13.19
C SER A 96 7.38 6.30 13.94
N THR A 97 8.31 5.61 13.27
CA THR A 97 9.15 4.58 13.89
C THR A 97 10.47 5.19 14.38
N THR A 98 11.21 4.46 15.22
CA THR A 98 12.55 4.87 15.68
C THR A 98 13.48 5.23 14.51
N ASN A 99 13.34 4.51 13.38
CA ASN A 99 14.20 4.67 12.20
C ASN A 99 13.54 5.49 11.09
N SER A 100 12.43 6.20 11.35
CA SER A 100 11.73 6.98 10.34
C SER A 100 11.01 8.19 10.96
N SER A 101 11.07 9.33 10.26
CA SER A 101 10.48 10.59 10.73
C SER A 101 9.03 10.81 10.26
N TYR A 102 8.50 9.93 9.40
CA TYR A 102 7.24 10.16 8.69
C TYR A 102 6.26 9.03 8.89
N SER A 103 4.97 9.37 8.78
CA SER A 103 3.84 8.43 8.90
C SER A 103 3.56 7.70 7.59
N ARG A 104 2.90 6.56 7.70
CA ARG A 104 2.59 5.71 6.55
C ARG A 104 1.33 4.87 6.74
N THR A 105 0.72 4.52 5.62
CA THR A 105 -0.11 3.33 5.47
C THR A 105 0.57 2.49 4.40
N GLU A 106 1.39 1.54 4.83
CA GLU A 106 2.33 0.86 3.94
C GLU A 106 2.42 -0.62 4.27
N LEU A 107 2.25 -1.44 3.24
CA LEU A 107 2.46 -2.88 3.29
C LEU A 107 3.95 -3.20 3.46
N ARG A 108 4.23 -4.25 4.21
CA ARG A 108 5.51 -4.92 4.31
C ARG A 108 5.31 -6.41 4.05
N GLU A 109 6.02 -6.91 3.07
CA GLU A 109 6.00 -8.33 2.73
C GLU A 109 6.43 -9.20 3.90
N GLN A 110 5.75 -10.34 4.06
CA GLN A 110 6.10 -11.41 4.98
C GLN A 110 6.13 -12.73 4.19
N MET A 111 7.30 -13.25 3.85
CA MET A 111 7.43 -14.54 3.16
C MET A 111 6.76 -15.70 3.95
N GLU A 112 6.74 -15.58 5.27
CA GLU A 112 5.92 -16.39 6.18
C GLU A 112 4.90 -15.46 6.85
N PRO A 113 3.59 -15.65 6.64
CA PRO A 113 2.55 -14.83 7.25
C PRO A 113 2.72 -14.69 8.77
N GLY A 114 2.68 -13.44 9.27
CA GLY A 114 2.89 -13.13 10.69
C GLY A 114 4.37 -13.16 11.15
N SER A 115 5.32 -13.36 10.25
CA SER A 115 6.75 -13.41 10.57
C SER A 115 7.55 -12.34 9.85
N ASN A 116 8.38 -11.61 10.58
CA ASN A 116 9.36 -10.67 10.02
C ASN A 116 10.75 -11.31 9.80
N ASN A 117 10.91 -12.60 10.12
CA ASN A 117 12.21 -13.26 10.13
C ASN A 117 12.52 -14.03 8.84
N ALA A 118 11.50 -14.39 8.07
CA ALA A 118 11.68 -14.98 6.74
C ALA A 118 11.73 -13.85 5.70
N ASN A 119 12.83 -13.73 4.99
CA ASN A 119 13.08 -12.70 3.99
C ASN A 119 13.93 -13.29 2.85
N TRP A 120 13.93 -12.66 1.69
CA TRP A 120 14.65 -13.12 0.52
C TRP A 120 15.97 -12.37 0.32
N THR A 121 16.85 -12.92 -0.49
CA THR A 121 18.14 -12.31 -0.89
C THR A 121 18.12 -11.97 -2.38
N PHE A 122 18.97 -11.05 -2.81
CA PHE A 122 19.16 -10.76 -4.24
C PHE A 122 19.55 -12.02 -5.05
N GLY A 123 20.21 -12.98 -4.40
CA GLY A 123 20.55 -14.26 -5.04
C GLY A 123 19.35 -15.16 -5.33
N GLN A 124 18.30 -15.06 -4.52
CA GLN A 124 17.01 -15.75 -4.75
C GLN A 124 16.16 -15.04 -5.79
N GLY A 125 16.36 -13.73 -5.96
CA GLY A 125 15.54 -12.94 -6.85
C GLY A 125 14.17 -12.56 -6.29
N GLY A 126 13.46 -11.72 -7.03
CA GLY A 126 12.11 -11.30 -6.71
C GLY A 126 11.55 -10.35 -7.75
N ASN A 127 10.24 -10.34 -7.88
CA ASN A 127 9.49 -9.43 -8.72
C ASN A 127 8.36 -8.82 -7.91
N MET A 128 8.17 -7.50 -8.03
CA MET A 128 6.99 -6.81 -7.52
C MET A 128 6.44 -5.95 -8.65
N LYS A 129 5.18 -6.18 -9.03
CA LYS A 129 4.48 -5.43 -10.05
C LYS A 129 3.19 -4.86 -9.50
N GLY A 130 2.88 -3.60 -9.87
CA GLY A 130 1.62 -2.98 -9.46
C GLY A 130 1.17 -1.93 -10.45
N THR A 131 -0.15 -1.81 -10.60
CA THR A 131 -0.81 -0.71 -11.29
C THR A 131 -1.42 0.21 -10.24
N LEU A 132 -1.05 1.49 -10.26
CA LEU A 132 -1.37 2.41 -9.18
C LEU A 132 -1.55 3.85 -9.67
N SER A 133 -2.08 4.71 -8.80
CA SER A 133 -2.14 6.16 -9.00
C SER A 133 -2.00 6.90 -7.67
N VAL A 134 -1.68 8.20 -7.75
CA VAL A 134 -1.70 9.11 -6.60
C VAL A 134 -2.69 10.24 -6.93
N PRO A 135 -4.01 9.99 -6.76
CA PRO A 135 -5.04 10.93 -7.18
C PRO A 135 -5.08 12.19 -6.31
N GLU A 136 -4.62 12.08 -5.07
CA GLU A 136 -4.73 13.17 -4.10
C GLU A 136 -3.54 13.19 -3.13
N ILE A 137 -2.90 14.35 -3.05
CA ILE A 137 -1.83 14.64 -2.11
C ILE A 137 -1.87 16.14 -1.78
N SER A 138 -1.69 16.47 -0.50
CA SER A 138 -1.64 17.85 -0.03
C SER A 138 -0.41 18.59 -0.50
N SER A 139 -0.46 19.92 -0.41
CA SER A 139 0.68 20.82 -0.66
C SER A 139 1.15 21.47 0.64
N ASP A 140 2.38 21.94 0.65
CA ASP A 140 2.94 22.76 1.71
C ASP A 140 2.44 24.22 1.67
N SER A 141 2.97 25.08 2.54
CA SER A 141 2.61 26.50 2.62
C SER A 141 2.98 27.33 1.38
N ASP A 142 3.94 26.86 0.59
CA ASP A 142 4.40 27.51 -0.64
C ASP A 142 3.63 27.05 -1.87
N GLY A 143 2.75 26.05 -1.70
CA GLY A 143 1.89 25.48 -2.73
C GLY A 143 2.54 24.29 -3.46
N ASP A 144 3.72 23.87 -3.06
CA ASP A 144 4.42 22.74 -3.63
C ASP A 144 3.80 21.44 -3.09
N ARG A 145 3.50 20.49 -3.98
CA ARG A 145 2.93 19.21 -3.58
C ARG A 145 3.92 18.41 -2.74
N HIS A 146 3.44 17.84 -1.65
CA HIS A 146 4.22 16.86 -0.91
C HIS A 146 4.56 15.68 -1.81
N ARG A 147 5.42 14.80 -1.33
CA ARG A 147 5.80 13.56 -2.02
C ARG A 147 5.50 12.35 -1.15
N THR A 148 5.29 11.22 -1.79
CA THR A 148 5.12 9.95 -1.09
C THR A 148 5.99 8.86 -1.72
N ILE A 149 6.50 7.93 -0.90
CA ILE A 149 7.10 6.70 -1.40
C ILE A 149 5.97 5.70 -1.61
N ILE A 150 5.95 5.10 -2.79
CA ILE A 150 4.90 4.20 -3.23
C ILE A 150 5.34 2.73 -3.27
N MET A 151 6.61 2.48 -3.56
CA MET A 151 7.23 1.14 -3.53
C MET A 151 8.64 1.22 -2.97
N GLN A 152 9.09 0.16 -2.27
CA GLN A 152 10.44 0.03 -1.74
C GLN A 152 10.92 -1.43 -1.78
N ILE A 153 12.24 -1.59 -1.77
CA ILE A 153 12.90 -2.78 -1.25
C ILE A 153 13.70 -2.35 -0.03
N HIS A 154 13.42 -2.95 1.11
CA HIS A 154 14.09 -2.63 2.36
C HIS A 154 15.04 -3.77 2.74
N GLY A 155 16.26 -3.42 3.15
CA GLY A 155 17.24 -4.37 3.64
C GLY A 155 16.96 -4.81 5.07
N ARG A 156 17.50 -5.97 5.41
CA ARG A 156 17.48 -6.52 6.76
C ARG A 156 18.81 -7.24 7.04
N LEU A 157 19.32 -7.08 8.26
CA LEU A 157 20.42 -7.88 8.78
C LEU A 157 19.92 -9.25 9.25
N THR A 158 20.66 -10.31 9.00
CA THR A 158 20.45 -11.56 9.74
C THR A 158 20.76 -11.35 11.23
N ASN A 159 20.36 -12.28 12.09
CA ASN A 159 20.71 -12.19 13.52
C ASN A 159 22.21 -12.23 13.73
N GLU A 160 22.92 -13.08 12.98
CA GLU A 160 24.38 -13.21 13.04
C GLU A 160 25.09 -11.92 12.59
N GLN A 161 24.59 -11.26 11.53
CA GLN A 161 25.12 -9.98 11.05
C GLN A 161 24.90 -8.86 12.09
N ARG A 162 23.68 -8.76 12.64
CA ARG A 162 23.34 -7.80 13.70
C ARG A 162 24.27 -7.98 14.90
N ASP A 163 24.44 -9.22 15.39
CA ASP A 163 25.28 -9.52 16.53
C ASP A 163 26.76 -9.25 16.25
N LEU A 164 27.23 -9.54 15.01
CA LEU A 164 28.59 -9.26 14.57
C LEU A 164 28.95 -7.77 14.64
N ILE A 165 28.02 -6.90 14.22
CA ILE A 165 28.26 -5.45 14.22
C ILE A 165 27.69 -4.74 15.47
N GLN A 166 27.11 -5.51 16.41
CA GLN A 166 26.57 -5.02 17.69
C GLN A 166 25.49 -3.94 17.53
N GLU A 167 24.56 -4.15 16.58
CA GLU A 167 23.37 -3.32 16.44
C GLU A 167 22.23 -3.85 17.33
N ASP A 168 21.33 -2.96 17.74
CA ASP A 168 20.20 -3.29 18.62
C ASP A 168 19.06 -4.00 17.88
N ASP A 169 18.96 -3.81 16.58
CA ASP A 169 17.91 -4.38 15.74
C ASP A 169 18.45 -4.89 14.37
N ASN A 170 17.62 -5.59 13.63
CA ASN A 170 17.98 -6.13 12.32
C ASN A 170 17.77 -5.11 11.17
N ASN A 171 17.65 -3.82 11.46
CA ASN A 171 17.41 -2.82 10.45
C ASN A 171 18.63 -2.63 9.54
N ALA A 172 18.40 -2.67 8.22
CA ALA A 172 19.34 -2.20 7.22
C ALA A 172 18.62 -1.15 6.34
N PRO A 173 19.33 -0.30 5.59
CA PRO A 173 18.67 0.75 4.83
C PRO A 173 17.80 0.21 3.69
N PRO A 174 16.85 0.98 3.15
CA PRO A 174 16.15 0.60 1.92
C PRO A 174 17.08 0.73 0.71
N ILE A 175 17.31 -0.36 -0.04
CA ILE A 175 18.11 -0.32 -1.27
C ILE A 175 17.39 0.44 -2.37
N LEU A 176 16.06 0.36 -2.42
CA LEU A 176 15.22 1.00 -3.42
C LEU A 176 14.12 1.81 -2.75
N LYS A 177 13.95 3.04 -3.22
CA LYS A 177 12.80 3.90 -2.93
C LYS A 177 12.24 4.47 -4.22
N ILE A 178 10.96 4.26 -4.48
CA ILE A 178 10.24 4.84 -5.62
C ILE A 178 9.25 5.86 -5.09
N TYR A 179 9.42 7.10 -5.53
CA TYR A 179 8.60 8.23 -5.12
C TYR A 179 7.65 8.65 -6.24
N TRP A 180 6.44 8.99 -5.86
CA TRP A 180 5.66 9.96 -6.61
C TRP A 180 6.02 11.36 -6.08
N GLN A 181 6.48 12.22 -6.95
CA GLN A 181 6.88 13.57 -6.63
C GLN A 181 6.44 14.53 -7.75
N ASP A 182 5.49 15.40 -7.44
CA ASP A 182 4.93 16.40 -8.36
C ASP A 182 4.50 15.82 -9.73
N GLY A 183 3.75 14.70 -9.68
CA GLY A 183 3.24 14.02 -10.88
C GLY A 183 4.29 13.20 -11.66
N ARG A 184 5.50 13.04 -11.13
CA ARG A 184 6.59 12.28 -11.74
C ARG A 184 7.06 11.16 -10.83
N ILE A 185 7.55 10.10 -11.45
CA ILE A 185 8.12 8.96 -10.71
C ILE A 185 9.63 9.11 -10.63
N ARG A 186 10.13 9.13 -9.39
CA ARG A 186 11.55 9.21 -9.06
C ARG A 186 12.02 7.93 -8.40
N VAL A 187 13.10 7.37 -8.91
CA VAL A 187 13.75 6.18 -8.35
C VAL A 187 15.06 6.58 -7.68
N LYS A 188 15.27 6.14 -6.45
CA LYS A 188 16.54 6.27 -5.71
C LYS A 188 17.00 4.90 -5.25
N THR A 189 18.29 4.67 -5.36
CA THR A 189 18.95 3.48 -4.81
C THR A 189 20.03 3.87 -3.79
N LYS A 190 20.56 2.88 -3.09
CA LYS A 190 21.71 3.05 -2.22
C LYS A 190 23.00 2.79 -2.99
N VAL A 191 23.99 3.61 -2.70
CA VAL A 191 25.38 3.45 -3.18
C VAL A 191 26.32 3.40 -1.98
N LEU A 192 27.36 2.60 -2.09
CA LEU A 192 28.45 2.57 -1.10
C LEU A 192 29.24 3.88 -1.16
N LYS A 193 29.53 4.47 0.00
CA LYS A 193 30.40 5.64 0.15
C LYS A 193 31.87 5.30 -0.12
N ASP A 194 32.30 4.11 0.30
CA ASP A 194 33.64 3.58 0.05
C ASP A 194 33.53 2.21 -0.62
N LEU A 195 34.01 2.12 -1.86
CA LEU A 195 34.00 0.86 -2.63
C LEU A 195 34.94 -0.20 -2.06
N ASN A 196 35.91 0.20 -1.21
CA ASN A 196 36.84 -0.70 -0.54
C ASN A 196 36.37 -1.11 0.85
N ALA A 197 35.16 -0.68 1.28
CA ALA A 197 34.59 -1.07 2.56
C ALA A 197 34.60 -2.59 2.73
N SER A 198 35.04 -3.04 3.91
CA SER A 198 35.08 -4.47 4.30
C SER A 198 33.66 -5.06 4.40
N ASP A 199 33.56 -6.38 4.38
CA ASP A 199 32.30 -7.10 4.51
C ASP A 199 31.57 -6.79 5.82
N THR A 200 32.28 -6.40 6.89
CA THR A 200 31.69 -5.97 8.15
C THR A 200 31.22 -4.51 8.10
N GLU A 201 31.96 -3.63 7.43
CA GLU A 201 31.59 -2.21 7.31
C GLU A 201 30.34 -2.03 6.45
N ILE A 202 30.18 -2.78 5.37
CA ILE A 202 29.01 -2.69 4.48
C ILE A 202 27.70 -3.06 5.19
N LEU A 203 27.75 -3.83 6.29
CA LEU A 203 26.55 -4.17 7.06
C LEU A 203 25.94 -2.95 7.77
N ARG A 204 26.74 -1.87 7.99
CA ARG A 204 26.26 -0.67 8.68
C ARG A 204 25.51 0.25 7.76
N THR A 205 24.37 0.76 8.22
CA THR A 205 23.58 1.77 7.47
C THR A 205 24.44 2.98 7.06
N SER A 206 25.41 3.37 7.90
CA SER A 206 26.30 4.51 7.65
C SER A 206 27.27 4.33 6.48
N ALA A 207 27.51 3.08 6.02
CA ALA A 207 28.33 2.79 4.83
C ALA A 207 27.63 3.17 3.51
N TRP A 208 26.31 3.36 3.55
CA TRP A 208 25.48 3.61 2.38
C TRP A 208 24.90 5.03 2.39
N GLU A 209 24.68 5.57 1.21
CA GLU A 209 23.95 6.82 0.99
C GLU A 209 22.97 6.68 -0.17
N ASP A 210 22.00 7.60 -0.26
CA ASP A 210 21.13 7.66 -1.41
C ASP A 210 21.90 8.21 -2.62
N ASP A 211 21.68 7.61 -3.80
CA ASP A 211 22.11 8.21 -5.06
C ASP A 211 21.35 9.54 -5.32
N GLU A 212 21.72 10.25 -6.40
CA GLU A 212 21.01 11.47 -6.81
C GLU A 212 19.57 11.19 -7.21
N GLY A 213 19.26 9.96 -7.59
CA GLY A 213 17.97 9.52 -8.09
C GLY A 213 17.72 9.91 -9.54
N ARG A 214 16.87 9.12 -10.20
CA ARG A 214 16.50 9.27 -11.61
C ARG A 214 15.00 9.46 -11.73
N TYR A 215 14.57 10.31 -12.65
CA TYR A 215 13.16 10.50 -12.99
C TYR A 215 12.85 9.80 -14.31
N PHE A 216 11.74 9.08 -14.36
CA PHE A 216 11.18 8.65 -15.63
C PHE A 216 10.78 9.86 -16.46
N SER A 217 10.86 9.72 -17.79
CA SER A 217 10.58 10.82 -18.72
C SER A 217 9.09 11.18 -18.76
N GLU A 218 8.22 10.18 -18.60
CA GLU A 218 6.78 10.33 -18.59
C GLU A 218 6.30 11.03 -17.31
N VAL A 219 5.36 11.97 -17.47
CA VAL A 219 4.66 12.65 -16.39
C VAL A 219 3.33 11.93 -16.18
N VAL A 220 3.21 11.18 -15.11
CA VAL A 220 2.01 10.39 -14.79
C VAL A 220 0.87 11.24 -14.20
N GLY A 221 1.20 12.40 -13.64
CA GLY A 221 0.20 13.24 -12.98
C GLY A 221 -0.55 12.48 -11.89
N THR A 222 -1.87 12.45 -11.97
CA THR A 222 -2.77 11.70 -11.10
C THR A 222 -3.34 10.44 -11.77
N GLU A 223 -2.93 10.17 -13.02
CA GLU A 223 -3.41 9.03 -13.81
C GLU A 223 -2.80 7.71 -13.34
N GLN A 224 -3.37 6.61 -13.80
CA GLN A 224 -2.83 5.27 -13.55
C GLN A 224 -1.53 5.05 -14.31
N PHE A 225 -0.60 4.37 -13.66
CA PHE A 225 0.64 3.89 -14.26
C PHE A 225 1.01 2.54 -13.66
N THR A 226 1.86 1.80 -14.37
CA THR A 226 2.37 0.50 -13.92
C THR A 226 3.84 0.63 -13.56
N LEU A 227 4.22 0.05 -12.42
CA LEU A 227 5.62 -0.15 -12.02
C LEU A 227 5.91 -1.64 -11.89
N GLU A 228 7.07 -2.04 -12.36
CA GLU A 228 7.60 -3.39 -12.15
C GLU A 228 9.03 -3.28 -11.64
N VAL A 229 9.31 -3.97 -10.53
CA VAL A 229 10.61 -4.04 -9.88
C VAL A 229 11.11 -5.48 -9.99
N ILE A 230 12.22 -5.69 -10.68
CA ILE A 230 12.80 -7.01 -10.92
C ILE A 230 14.18 -7.06 -10.26
N VAL A 231 14.41 -8.09 -9.46
CA VAL A 231 15.65 -8.30 -8.73
C VAL A 231 16.26 -9.65 -9.07
N SER A 232 17.55 -9.66 -9.25
CA SER A 232 18.38 -10.87 -9.36
C SER A 232 19.75 -10.63 -8.75
N ALA A 233 20.59 -11.64 -8.70
CA ALA A 233 21.94 -11.51 -8.16
C ALA A 233 22.70 -10.33 -8.80
N GLY A 234 23.07 -9.33 -7.98
CA GLY A 234 23.83 -8.15 -8.40
C GLY A 234 23.09 -7.20 -9.35
N ARG A 235 21.76 -7.33 -9.52
CA ARG A 235 20.98 -6.53 -10.47
C ARG A 235 19.61 -6.16 -9.92
N LEU A 236 19.26 -4.91 -10.13
CA LEU A 236 17.93 -4.34 -9.89
C LEU A 236 17.46 -3.61 -11.15
N GLU A 237 16.24 -3.88 -11.59
CA GLU A 237 15.60 -3.16 -12.69
C GLU A 237 14.24 -2.60 -12.25
N VAL A 238 13.97 -1.35 -12.61
CA VAL A 238 12.67 -0.71 -12.38
C VAL A 238 12.11 -0.28 -13.73
N LYS A 239 10.93 -0.79 -14.09
CA LYS A 239 10.22 -0.46 -15.33
C LYS A 239 8.98 0.36 -15.04
N MET A 240 8.64 1.28 -15.93
CA MET A 240 7.40 2.05 -15.89
C MET A 240 6.65 1.94 -17.22
N ASN A 241 5.35 1.59 -17.16
CA ASN A 241 4.43 1.48 -18.31
C ASN A 241 4.98 0.61 -19.47
N ASP A 242 5.85 -0.36 -19.20
CA ASP A 242 6.58 -1.18 -20.18
C ASP A 242 7.33 -0.35 -21.27
N SER A 243 7.50 0.95 -21.06
CA SER A 243 8.05 1.90 -22.04
C SER A 243 9.47 2.36 -21.70
N GLU A 244 9.81 2.49 -20.43
CA GLU A 244 11.13 2.95 -19.94
C GLU A 244 11.57 2.10 -18.76
N SER A 245 12.86 1.81 -18.68
CA SER A 245 13.44 1.09 -17.54
C SER A 245 14.74 1.72 -17.05
N PHE A 246 14.99 1.55 -15.75
CA PHE A 246 16.27 1.86 -15.13
C PHE A 246 16.89 0.58 -14.61
N VAL A 247 18.11 0.32 -15.06
CA VAL A 247 18.92 -0.82 -14.60
C VAL A 247 20.00 -0.29 -13.68
N TYR A 248 20.14 -0.96 -12.54
CA TYR A 248 21.19 -0.77 -11.56
C TYR A 248 21.92 -2.10 -11.40
N ASP A 249 23.21 -2.10 -11.67
CA ASP A 249 24.11 -3.24 -11.59
C ASP A 249 25.50 -2.80 -11.12
N GLY A 250 26.46 -3.70 -11.12
CA GLY A 250 27.83 -3.44 -10.71
C GLY A 250 28.02 -3.46 -9.20
N ILE A 251 29.14 -2.88 -8.75
CA ILE A 251 29.71 -3.10 -7.41
C ILE A 251 28.73 -2.80 -6.26
N HIS A 252 27.86 -1.77 -6.39
CA HIS A 252 26.91 -1.42 -5.33
C HIS A 252 25.85 -2.50 -5.16
N MET A 253 25.29 -3.02 -6.27
CA MET A 253 24.29 -4.09 -6.24
C MET A 253 24.91 -5.44 -5.88
N GLU A 254 26.14 -5.72 -6.32
CA GLU A 254 26.90 -6.92 -5.92
C GLU A 254 27.14 -6.93 -4.41
N LYS A 255 27.64 -5.83 -3.84
CA LYS A 255 27.86 -5.67 -2.40
C LYS A 255 26.59 -5.70 -1.58
N TRP A 256 25.43 -5.27 -2.16
CA TRP A 256 24.14 -5.35 -1.50
C TRP A 256 23.67 -6.81 -1.28
N GLY A 257 24.19 -7.74 -2.04
CA GLY A 257 23.83 -9.18 -1.97
C GLY A 257 24.01 -9.84 -0.60
N VAL A 258 24.67 -9.17 0.35
CA VAL A 258 24.85 -9.68 1.74
C VAL A 258 23.60 -9.54 2.60
N PHE A 259 22.64 -8.69 2.21
CA PHE A 259 21.44 -8.42 3.01
C PHE A 259 20.29 -9.34 2.64
N GLU A 260 19.46 -9.65 3.64
CA GLU A 260 18.09 -10.07 3.44
C GLU A 260 17.24 -8.86 3.02
N ASN A 261 16.14 -9.09 2.31
CA ASN A 261 15.28 -8.05 1.75
C ASN A 261 13.80 -8.40 1.90
N TYR A 262 12.96 -7.37 1.86
CA TYR A 262 11.51 -7.49 1.72
C TYR A 262 10.94 -6.34 0.90
N PHE A 263 9.89 -6.61 0.16
CA PHE A 263 9.12 -5.60 -0.56
C PHE A 263 8.24 -4.77 0.36
N LYS A 264 7.99 -3.54 -0.06
CA LYS A 264 7.02 -2.64 0.56
C LYS A 264 6.24 -1.91 -0.53
N ALA A 265 4.94 -1.74 -0.31
CA ALA A 265 4.03 -1.05 -1.22
C ALA A 265 2.97 -0.26 -0.42
N GLY A 266 2.45 0.83 -0.96
CA GLY A 266 1.42 1.64 -0.31
C GLY A 266 1.72 3.13 -0.31
N ASN A 267 1.61 3.77 0.84
CA ASN A 267 1.71 5.22 1.00
C ASN A 267 2.60 5.57 2.18
N TYR A 268 3.85 5.95 1.91
CA TYR A 268 4.76 6.47 2.93
C TYR A 268 4.96 7.96 2.71
N LEU A 269 4.09 8.77 3.30
CA LEU A 269 4.04 10.22 3.14
C LEU A 269 5.29 10.88 3.72
N GLN A 270 5.95 11.73 2.94
CA GLN A 270 7.27 12.28 3.24
C GLN A 270 7.20 13.72 3.75
N THR A 271 6.34 13.98 4.72
CA THR A 271 6.22 15.27 5.41
C THR A 271 5.74 15.07 6.85
N SER A 272 6.00 16.05 7.69
CA SER A 272 5.47 16.18 9.06
C SER A 272 4.48 17.35 9.20
N ASP A 273 4.09 18.00 8.11
CA ASP A 273 3.14 19.11 8.13
C ASP A 273 1.78 18.67 8.66
N ALA A 274 1.27 19.37 9.66
CA ALA A 274 0.14 18.91 10.51
C ALA A 274 -1.16 18.61 9.74
N ASN A 275 -1.39 19.21 8.58
CA ASN A 275 -2.58 19.01 7.76
C ASN A 275 -2.28 18.26 6.45
N ALA A 276 -1.09 17.67 6.35
CA ALA A 276 -0.72 16.94 5.17
C ALA A 276 -1.43 15.60 5.10
N PHE A 277 -1.68 15.14 3.90
CA PHE A 277 -2.22 13.82 3.62
C PHE A 277 -1.87 13.37 2.20
N ALA A 278 -1.99 12.07 1.95
CA ALA A 278 -1.95 11.50 0.62
C ALA A 278 -2.88 10.30 0.52
N ARG A 279 -3.41 10.06 -0.69
CA ARG A 279 -4.08 8.82 -1.09
C ARG A 279 -3.32 8.19 -2.24
N VAL A 280 -2.95 6.94 -2.06
CA VAL A 280 -2.36 6.08 -3.10
C VAL A 280 -3.35 4.97 -3.38
N LYS A 281 -3.69 4.77 -4.64
CA LYS A 281 -4.60 3.73 -5.11
C LYS A 281 -3.83 2.63 -5.81
N TYR A 282 -4.11 1.39 -5.47
CA TYR A 282 -3.62 0.22 -6.17
C TYR A 282 -4.78 -0.47 -6.88
N TYR A 283 -4.63 -0.68 -8.16
CA TYR A 283 -5.55 -1.41 -9.04
C TYR A 283 -5.10 -2.85 -9.25
N ASP A 284 -3.83 -3.10 -8.99
CA ASP A 284 -3.17 -4.40 -9.03
C ASP A 284 -1.88 -4.34 -8.21
N LEU A 285 -1.54 -5.45 -7.53
CA LEU A 285 -0.26 -5.63 -6.85
C LEU A 285 0.04 -7.11 -6.74
N ASP A 286 1.11 -7.53 -7.35
CA ASP A 286 1.59 -8.91 -7.35
C ASP A 286 3.06 -8.97 -6.95
N ILE A 287 3.45 -10.03 -6.24
CA ILE A 287 4.84 -10.35 -5.91
C ILE A 287 5.13 -11.81 -6.22
N SER A 288 6.36 -12.08 -6.64
CA SER A 288 6.85 -13.44 -6.81
C SER A 288 8.33 -13.54 -6.49
N HIS A 289 8.75 -14.74 -6.09
CA HIS A 289 10.16 -15.11 -5.87
C HIS A 289 10.48 -16.38 -6.65
N ASP A 290 11.73 -16.52 -7.12
CA ASP A 290 12.22 -17.68 -7.88
C ASP A 290 12.54 -18.88 -6.97
#